data_6ddd53bd76ec6173f1ef0e3bc9a765a4
#
_entry.id   6ddd53bd76ec6173f1ef0e3bc9a765a4
#
_cell.length_a   1.000
_cell.length_b   1.000
_cell.length_c   1.000
_cell.angle_alpha   90.00
_cell.angle_beta   90.00
_cell.angle_gamma   90.00
#
_symmetry.space_group_name_H-M   'P 1'
#
loop_
_entity.id
_entity.type
_entity.pdbx_description
1 polymer ?
#
loop_
_entity_poly.entity_id
_entity_poly.type
_entity_poly.pdbx_seq_one_letter_code
_entity_poly.pdbx_strand_id
1 'polypeptide(L)'
;MVCRMFRIETEVDKDRRDLLRARLRDTNTAASPVLAALRGSPGDRHAPLHVWVLDAAGGLAGGLVGHTWAGWLHVTHLWVDARYRGAGLGSRLLDEAERVAHTGRGCARSRVETWDFQAPAFYKDRGYDVVAVIPDYPPGITEYTLTKRLG
;
A
#
# COMPACT_ATOMS: atom_id res chain seq x y z
N MET A 1 -36.43 9.70 -30.18
CA MET A 1 -35.21 9.14 -29.58
C MET A 1 -34.07 10.11 -29.88
N VAL A 2 -33.59 10.86 -28.88
CA VAL A 2 -32.44 11.78 -29.07
C VAL A 2 -31.20 10.91 -29.13
N CYS A 3 -30.61 10.77 -30.31
CA CYS A 3 -29.29 10.14 -30.47
C CYS A 3 -28.27 11.04 -29.77
N ARG A 4 -27.90 10.72 -28.54
CA ARG A 4 -26.82 11.43 -27.84
C ARG A 4 -25.50 11.06 -28.55
N MET A 5 -25.00 11.96 -29.35
CA MET A 5 -23.66 11.82 -29.91
C MET A 5 -22.63 12.01 -28.80
N PHE A 6 -21.86 10.97 -28.50
CA PHE A 6 -20.74 11.03 -27.58
C PHE A 6 -19.45 11.24 -28.37
N ARG A 7 -18.58 12.10 -27.86
CA ARG A 7 -17.21 12.27 -28.35
C ARG A 7 -16.24 11.64 -27.36
N ILE A 8 -15.29 10.88 -27.88
CA ILE A 8 -14.21 10.27 -27.08
C ILE A 8 -12.95 11.09 -27.31
N GLU A 9 -12.31 11.48 -26.21
CA GLU A 9 -11.07 12.25 -26.19
C GLU A 9 -10.04 11.51 -25.34
N THR A 10 -8.75 11.65 -25.68
CA THR A 10 -7.63 10.93 -25.03
C THR A 10 -6.62 11.87 -24.37
N GLU A 11 -6.93 13.16 -24.29
CA GLU A 11 -6.05 14.15 -23.66
C GLU A 11 -5.92 13.91 -22.15
N VAL A 12 -4.72 14.14 -21.61
CA VAL A 12 -4.47 14.11 -20.18
C VAL A 12 -5.03 15.37 -19.55
N ASP A 13 -6.04 15.25 -18.69
CA ASP A 13 -6.75 16.35 -18.06
C ASP A 13 -6.90 16.10 -16.56
N LYS A 14 -6.24 16.94 -15.76
CA LYS A 14 -6.24 16.80 -14.31
C LYS A 14 -7.62 17.06 -13.70
N ASP A 15 -8.32 18.07 -14.18
CA ASP A 15 -9.60 18.47 -13.59
C ASP A 15 -10.69 17.43 -13.90
N ARG A 16 -10.72 16.91 -15.12
CA ARG A 16 -11.59 15.78 -15.49
C ARG A 16 -11.26 14.52 -14.69
N ARG A 17 -9.98 14.24 -14.44
CA ARG A 17 -9.57 13.11 -13.60
C ARG A 17 -10.10 13.26 -12.18
N ASP A 18 -9.95 14.43 -11.58
CA ASP A 18 -10.37 14.68 -10.21
C ASP A 18 -11.91 14.65 -10.09
N LEU A 19 -12.62 15.17 -11.08
CA LEU A 19 -14.08 15.06 -11.18
C LEU A 19 -14.55 13.60 -11.34
N LEU A 20 -13.88 12.82 -12.19
CA LEU A 20 -14.17 11.39 -12.37
C LEU A 20 -14.02 10.63 -11.07
N ARG A 21 -12.92 10.87 -10.33
CA ARG A 21 -12.68 10.24 -9.01
C ARG A 21 -13.78 10.57 -8.01
N ALA A 22 -14.19 11.83 -7.93
CA ALA A 22 -15.27 12.27 -7.05
C ALA A 22 -16.58 11.57 -7.39
N ARG A 23 -16.96 11.55 -8.65
CA ARG A 23 -18.19 10.89 -9.11
C ARG A 23 -18.18 9.39 -8.91
N LEU A 24 -17.05 8.73 -9.17
CA LEU A 24 -16.90 7.30 -8.92
C LEU A 24 -17.00 6.99 -7.41
N ARG A 25 -16.39 7.81 -6.56
CA ARG A 25 -16.51 7.70 -5.10
C ARG A 25 -17.98 7.79 -4.67
N ASP A 26 -18.72 8.76 -5.17
CA ASP A 26 -20.15 8.96 -4.84
C ASP A 26 -21.00 7.78 -5.33
N THR A 27 -20.78 7.33 -6.55
CA THR A 27 -21.45 6.15 -7.13
C THR A 27 -21.20 4.90 -6.30
N ASN A 28 -19.96 4.63 -5.95
CA ASN A 28 -19.57 3.47 -5.14
C ASN A 28 -20.16 3.55 -3.72
N THR A 29 -20.17 4.73 -3.12
CA THR A 29 -20.75 4.95 -1.80
C THR A 29 -22.26 4.69 -1.81
N ALA A 30 -22.95 5.16 -2.85
CA ALA A 30 -24.39 4.90 -3.01
C ALA A 30 -24.70 3.41 -3.27
N ALA A 31 -23.82 2.70 -3.96
CA ALA A 31 -24.00 1.30 -4.32
C ALA A 31 -23.64 0.31 -3.19
N SER A 32 -22.85 0.73 -2.19
CA SER A 32 -22.33 -0.16 -1.14
C SER A 32 -22.60 0.38 0.26
N PRO A 33 -23.44 -0.29 1.05
CA PRO A 33 -23.64 0.05 2.47
C PRO A 33 -22.34 -0.01 3.28
N VAL A 34 -21.42 -0.89 2.93
CA VAL A 34 -20.12 -1.01 3.59
C VAL A 34 -19.27 0.23 3.33
N LEU A 35 -19.22 0.71 2.08
CA LEU A 35 -18.50 1.94 1.76
C LEU A 35 -19.20 3.18 2.35
N ALA A 36 -20.54 3.20 2.38
CA ALA A 36 -21.27 4.29 3.03
C ALA A 36 -20.93 4.38 4.54
N ALA A 37 -20.83 3.23 5.23
CA ALA A 37 -20.44 3.17 6.63
C ALA A 37 -18.98 3.58 6.86
N LEU A 38 -18.09 3.27 5.90
CA LEU A 38 -16.68 3.65 5.98
C LEU A 38 -16.50 5.18 5.86
N ARG A 39 -17.29 5.84 4.99
CA ARG A 39 -17.17 7.28 4.74
C ARG A 39 -17.38 8.10 6.02
N GLY A 40 -16.44 9.00 6.29
CA GLY A 40 -16.45 9.83 7.49
C GLY A 40 -16.05 9.11 8.78
N SER A 41 -15.82 7.79 8.74
CA SER A 41 -15.25 7.05 9.86
C SER A 41 -13.73 7.30 9.98
N PRO A 42 -13.11 7.05 11.15
CA PRO A 42 -11.65 7.16 11.30
C PRO A 42 -10.87 6.29 10.30
N GLY A 43 -11.46 5.17 9.88
CA GLY A 43 -10.84 4.25 8.89
C GLY A 43 -10.79 4.80 7.46
N ASP A 44 -11.59 5.80 7.12
CA ASP A 44 -11.62 6.39 5.76
C ASP A 44 -10.44 7.34 5.49
N ARG A 45 -9.58 7.57 6.45
CA ARG A 45 -8.43 8.45 6.29
C ARG A 45 -7.22 7.67 5.77
N HIS A 46 -6.70 8.08 4.60
CA HIS A 46 -5.38 7.67 4.15
C HIS A 46 -4.31 8.37 5.01
N ALA A 47 -3.74 7.66 5.97
CA ALA A 47 -2.78 8.22 6.90
C ALA A 47 -1.36 7.69 6.59
N PRO A 48 -0.39 8.55 6.23
CA PRO A 48 0.99 8.12 6.02
C PRO A 48 1.55 7.41 7.26
N LEU A 49 2.38 6.39 7.01
CA LEU A 49 3.13 5.69 8.05
C LEU A 49 4.56 5.50 7.56
N HIS A 50 5.51 6.11 8.27
CA HIS A 50 6.92 6.02 7.95
C HIS A 50 7.69 5.51 9.16
N VAL A 51 8.69 4.67 8.91
CA VAL A 51 9.63 4.19 9.93
C VAL A 51 11.04 4.35 9.38
N TRP A 52 11.94 4.93 10.18
CA TRP A 52 13.29 5.25 9.75
C TRP A 52 14.33 4.58 10.65
N VAL A 53 15.42 4.13 10.05
CA VAL A 53 16.65 3.78 10.77
C VAL A 53 17.73 4.75 10.34
N LEU A 54 18.31 5.43 11.33
CA LEU A 54 19.38 6.38 11.12
C LEU A 54 20.69 5.81 11.68
N ASP A 55 21.78 6.10 11.00
CA ASP A 55 23.11 5.79 11.51
C ASP A 55 23.56 6.78 12.61
N ALA A 56 24.73 6.55 13.20
CA ALA A 56 25.23 7.38 14.29
C ALA A 56 25.47 8.85 13.89
N ALA A 57 25.64 9.14 12.60
CA ALA A 57 25.81 10.49 12.07
C ALA A 57 24.48 11.14 11.66
N GLY A 58 23.36 10.46 11.83
CA GLY A 58 22.03 10.89 11.40
C GLY A 58 21.71 10.63 9.93
N GLY A 59 22.55 9.87 9.23
CA GLY A 59 22.31 9.45 7.85
C GLY A 59 21.28 8.33 7.74
N LEU A 60 20.58 8.25 6.61
CA LEU A 60 19.57 7.22 6.39
C LEU A 60 20.23 5.85 6.20
N ALA A 61 20.02 4.94 7.14
CA ALA A 61 20.49 3.54 7.06
C ALA A 61 19.43 2.59 6.51
N GLY A 62 18.16 2.95 6.61
CA GLY A 62 17.02 2.21 6.09
C GLY A 62 15.71 2.87 6.39
N GLY A 63 14.63 2.39 5.78
CA GLY A 63 13.31 2.95 6.02
C GLY A 63 12.20 2.13 5.40
N LEU A 64 11.02 2.34 5.94
CA LEU A 64 9.76 1.84 5.42
C LEU A 64 8.81 3.01 5.22
N VAL A 65 8.20 3.06 4.06
CA VAL A 65 7.15 4.01 3.72
C VAL A 65 5.89 3.25 3.37
N GLY A 66 4.78 3.69 3.92
CA GLY A 66 3.46 3.14 3.67
C GLY A 66 2.37 4.08 4.12
N HIS A 67 1.17 3.56 4.18
CA HIS A 67 0.00 4.28 4.70
C HIS A 67 -1.00 3.28 5.27
N THR A 68 -1.94 3.79 6.07
CA THR A 68 -3.08 3.01 6.56
C THR A 68 -4.38 3.56 5.99
N TRP A 69 -5.27 2.67 5.61
CA TRP A 69 -6.61 2.97 5.15
C TRP A 69 -7.51 1.75 5.32
N ALA A 70 -8.74 1.97 5.71
CA ALA A 70 -9.78 0.93 5.83
C ALA A 70 -9.33 -0.31 6.61
N GLY A 71 -8.56 -0.12 7.69
CA GLY A 71 -8.07 -1.21 8.54
C GLY A 71 -6.88 -1.99 7.96
N TRP A 72 -6.24 -1.48 6.93
CA TRP A 72 -5.07 -2.08 6.29
C TRP A 72 -3.84 -1.18 6.40
N LEU A 73 -2.69 -1.80 6.66
CA LEU A 73 -1.38 -1.23 6.35
C LEU A 73 -1.02 -1.60 4.91
N HIS A 74 -0.68 -0.63 4.09
CA HIS A 74 -0.06 -0.84 2.79
C HIS A 74 1.39 -0.40 2.85
N VAL A 75 2.31 -1.34 2.79
CA VAL A 75 3.75 -1.07 2.68
C VAL A 75 4.06 -0.79 1.22
N THR A 76 4.54 0.42 0.92
CA THR A 76 4.86 0.83 -0.45
C THR A 76 6.34 0.74 -0.77
N HIS A 77 7.21 1.02 0.22
CA HIS A 77 8.66 0.94 0.06
C HIS A 77 9.28 0.41 1.34
N LEU A 78 10.24 -0.49 1.19
CA LEU A 78 11.11 -0.97 2.27
C LEU A 78 12.53 -1.10 1.72
N TRP A 79 13.47 -0.40 2.34
CA TRP A 79 14.86 -0.39 1.91
C TRP A 79 15.80 -0.34 3.11
N VAL A 80 16.91 -1.07 3.00
CA VAL A 80 18.05 -1.04 3.93
C VAL A 80 19.31 -0.86 3.12
N ASP A 81 20.17 0.07 3.53
CA ASP A 81 21.47 0.31 2.92
C ASP A 81 22.31 -0.99 2.94
N ALA A 82 22.97 -1.27 1.82
CA ALA A 82 23.77 -2.49 1.65
C ALA A 82 24.81 -2.68 2.76
N ARG A 83 25.37 -1.59 3.29
CA ARG A 83 26.33 -1.59 4.40
C ARG A 83 25.77 -2.15 5.70
N TYR A 84 24.47 -2.09 5.89
CA TYR A 84 23.77 -2.46 7.13
C TYR A 84 22.87 -3.68 6.97
N ARG A 85 22.89 -4.34 5.82
CA ARG A 85 22.13 -5.58 5.59
C ARG A 85 22.69 -6.73 6.43
N GLY A 86 21.82 -7.71 6.72
CA GLY A 86 22.17 -8.88 7.53
C GLY A 86 22.12 -8.64 9.05
N ALA A 87 21.79 -7.42 9.51
CA ALA A 87 21.63 -7.08 10.91
C ALA A 87 20.18 -7.06 11.41
N GLY A 88 19.21 -7.55 10.59
CA GLY A 88 17.80 -7.62 10.95
C GLY A 88 17.05 -6.29 10.89
N LEU A 89 17.60 -5.25 10.26
CA LEU A 89 16.97 -3.93 10.20
C LEU A 89 15.66 -3.95 9.40
N GLY A 90 15.60 -4.67 8.28
CA GLY A 90 14.38 -4.81 7.49
C GLY A 90 13.23 -5.41 8.30
N SER A 91 13.53 -6.43 9.11
CA SER A 91 12.58 -7.05 10.03
C SER A 91 12.09 -6.08 11.08
N ARG A 92 12.99 -5.32 11.69
CA ARG A 92 12.65 -4.32 12.71
C ARG A 92 11.80 -3.19 12.16
N LEU A 93 12.10 -2.73 10.93
CA LEU A 93 11.30 -1.72 10.24
C LEU A 93 9.87 -2.21 10.00
N LEU A 94 9.73 -3.46 9.51
CA LEU A 94 8.42 -4.05 9.24
C LEU A 94 7.64 -4.30 10.56
N ASP A 95 8.29 -4.87 11.57
CA ASP A 95 7.67 -5.13 12.88
C ASP A 95 7.16 -3.84 13.51
N GLU A 96 7.91 -2.75 13.44
CA GLU A 96 7.49 -1.44 13.97
C GLU A 96 6.33 -0.84 13.19
N ALA A 97 6.37 -0.92 11.85
CA ALA A 97 5.25 -0.46 11.01
C ALA A 97 3.96 -1.24 11.30
N GLU A 98 4.06 -2.56 11.45
CA GLU A 98 2.93 -3.42 11.82
C GLU A 98 2.40 -3.08 13.22
N ARG A 99 3.29 -2.85 14.18
CA ARG A 99 2.91 -2.46 15.54
C ARG A 99 2.15 -1.13 15.56
N VAL A 100 2.66 -0.11 14.87
CA VAL A 100 2.00 1.20 14.75
C VAL A 100 0.64 1.06 14.07
N ALA A 101 0.57 0.30 12.98
CA ALA A 101 -0.67 0.09 12.25
C ALA A 101 -1.70 -0.67 13.10
N HIS A 102 -1.30 -1.76 13.75
CA HIS A 102 -2.22 -2.59 14.53
C HIS A 102 -2.60 -1.94 15.86
N THR A 103 -1.62 -1.65 16.72
CA THR A 103 -1.87 -1.15 18.06
C THR A 103 -2.26 0.32 18.07
N GLY A 104 -1.63 1.13 17.22
CA GLY A 104 -1.85 2.57 17.18
C GLY A 104 -3.03 3.01 16.31
N ARG A 105 -3.39 2.23 15.28
CA ARG A 105 -4.40 2.62 14.29
C ARG A 105 -5.50 1.58 14.06
N GLY A 106 -5.50 0.48 14.80
CA GLY A 106 -6.52 -0.56 14.73
C GLY A 106 -6.55 -1.35 13.42
N CYS A 107 -5.45 -1.38 12.66
CA CYS A 107 -5.38 -2.18 11.44
C CYS A 107 -5.32 -3.66 11.75
N ALA A 108 -6.13 -4.46 11.08
CA ALA A 108 -6.19 -5.90 11.23
C ALA A 108 -5.35 -6.65 10.18
N ARG A 109 -4.88 -5.96 9.15
CA ARG A 109 -4.20 -6.58 7.99
C ARG A 109 -3.11 -5.68 7.43
N SER A 110 -2.17 -6.31 6.74
CA SER A 110 -1.12 -5.64 5.97
C SER A 110 -1.02 -6.23 4.57
N ARG A 111 -0.58 -5.42 3.61
CA ARG A 111 -0.29 -5.83 2.24
C ARG A 111 0.99 -5.20 1.73
N VAL A 112 1.64 -5.87 0.80
CA VAL A 112 2.85 -5.41 0.11
C VAL A 112 2.91 -6.00 -1.29
N GLU A 113 3.45 -5.25 -2.23
CA GLU A 113 3.85 -5.75 -3.54
C GLU A 113 5.39 -5.80 -3.59
N THR A 114 5.94 -6.87 -4.16
CA THR A 114 7.39 -7.03 -4.35
C THR A 114 7.70 -7.79 -5.62
N TRP A 115 8.86 -7.53 -6.20
CA TRP A 115 9.34 -8.24 -7.38
C TRP A 115 10.12 -9.51 -7.00
N ASP A 116 10.17 -10.47 -7.94
CA ASP A 116 10.77 -11.78 -7.73
C ASP A 116 12.25 -11.74 -7.32
N PHE A 117 13.02 -10.76 -7.81
CA PHE A 117 14.43 -10.57 -7.46
C PHE A 117 14.65 -9.81 -6.14
N GLN A 118 13.60 -9.20 -5.57
CA GLN A 118 13.72 -8.42 -4.34
C GLN A 118 13.58 -9.29 -3.10
N ALA A 119 12.38 -9.54 -2.62
CA ALA A 119 12.23 -10.13 -1.31
C ALA A 119 10.92 -10.88 -1.03
N PRO A 120 10.36 -11.72 -1.92
CA PRO A 120 9.15 -12.46 -1.56
C PRO A 120 9.41 -13.43 -0.39
N ALA A 121 10.59 -14.04 -0.30
CA ALA A 121 10.98 -14.91 0.81
C ALA A 121 11.03 -14.17 2.15
N PHE A 122 11.56 -12.94 2.17
CA PHE A 122 11.60 -12.10 3.37
C PHE A 122 10.20 -11.90 3.97
N TYR A 123 9.22 -11.56 3.15
CA TYR A 123 7.84 -11.35 3.61
C TYR A 123 7.17 -12.66 4.03
N LYS A 124 7.40 -13.76 3.30
CA LYS A 124 6.89 -15.09 3.70
C LYS A 124 7.41 -15.50 5.07
N ASP A 125 8.71 -15.30 5.34
CA ASP A 125 9.34 -15.59 6.63
C ASP A 125 8.76 -14.72 7.76
N ARG A 126 8.13 -13.59 7.42
CA ARG A 126 7.44 -12.68 8.33
C ARG A 126 5.94 -12.94 8.47
N GLY A 127 5.44 -14.03 7.93
CA GLY A 127 4.06 -14.45 8.04
C GLY A 127 3.13 -13.89 6.96
N TYR A 128 3.69 -13.38 5.86
CA TYR A 128 2.89 -12.98 4.69
C TYR A 128 2.64 -14.16 3.77
N ASP A 129 1.43 -14.20 3.22
CA ASP A 129 1.02 -15.18 2.20
C ASP A 129 0.90 -14.50 0.84
N VAL A 130 1.34 -15.21 -0.21
CA VAL A 130 1.15 -14.75 -1.60
C VAL A 130 -0.33 -14.87 -1.97
N VAL A 131 -0.94 -13.78 -2.37
CA VAL A 131 -2.34 -13.73 -2.79
C VAL A 131 -2.52 -13.43 -4.27
N ALA A 132 -1.50 -12.88 -4.93
CA ALA A 132 -1.50 -12.66 -6.37
C ALA A 132 -0.08 -12.74 -6.93
N VAL A 133 0.00 -13.21 -8.18
CA VAL A 133 1.24 -13.31 -8.97
C VAL A 133 0.97 -12.70 -10.33
N ILE A 134 1.75 -11.68 -10.70
CA ILE A 134 1.60 -10.97 -11.96
C ILE A 134 2.90 -11.14 -12.75
N PRO A 135 2.90 -12.01 -13.79
CA PRO A 135 4.08 -12.16 -14.65
C PRO A 135 4.26 -10.96 -15.57
N ASP A 136 5.49 -10.75 -16.01
CA ASP A 136 5.84 -9.70 -16.98
C ASP A 136 5.45 -8.27 -16.56
N TYR A 137 5.63 -7.95 -15.30
CA TYR A 137 5.36 -6.62 -14.74
C TYR A 137 6.56 -6.09 -13.93
N PRO A 138 7.53 -5.42 -14.63
CA PRO A 138 7.74 -5.22 -16.08
C PRO A 138 8.12 -6.52 -16.82
N PRO A 139 8.20 -6.52 -18.17
CA PRO A 139 8.57 -7.70 -18.92
C PRO A 139 9.84 -8.39 -18.41
N GLY A 140 9.77 -9.72 -18.18
CA GLY A 140 10.85 -10.52 -17.62
C GLY A 140 10.91 -10.54 -16.08
N ILE A 141 10.04 -9.82 -15.40
CA ILE A 141 9.97 -9.74 -13.93
C ILE A 141 8.56 -10.11 -13.48
N THR A 142 8.46 -10.86 -12.39
CA THR A 142 7.18 -11.23 -11.78
C THR A 142 6.95 -10.40 -10.53
N GLU A 143 5.79 -9.77 -10.42
CA GLU A 143 5.33 -9.10 -9.21
C GLU A 143 4.50 -10.07 -8.35
N TYR A 144 4.74 -10.04 -7.05
CA TYR A 144 3.95 -10.75 -6.04
C TYR A 144 3.22 -9.74 -5.17
N THR A 145 1.95 -9.99 -4.93
CA THR A 145 1.20 -9.32 -3.85
C THR A 145 1.07 -10.28 -2.69
N LEU A 146 1.46 -9.83 -1.50
CA LEU A 146 1.39 -10.61 -0.28
C LEU A 146 0.56 -9.88 0.77
N THR A 147 -0.11 -10.65 1.62
CA THR A 147 -0.90 -10.12 2.74
C THR A 147 -0.61 -10.86 4.03
N LYS A 148 -0.88 -10.19 5.16
CA LYS A 148 -0.74 -10.74 6.51
C LYS A 148 -1.88 -10.27 7.40
N ARG A 149 -2.35 -11.12 8.30
CA ARG A 149 -3.17 -10.70 9.44
C ARG A 149 -2.26 -10.16 10.53
N LEU A 150 -2.66 -9.04 11.14
CA LEU A 150 -1.95 -8.40 12.25
C LEU A 150 -2.66 -8.74 13.57
N GLY A 151 -1.91 -9.15 14.56
CA GLY A 151 -2.43 -9.54 15.86
C GLY A 151 -2.64 -11.01 16.09
#